data_3546cc19ecd06030996238a1c5078b1a
#
_entry.id   3546cc19ecd06030996238a1c5078b1a
#
_cell.length_a   1.000
_cell.length_b   1.000
_cell.length_c   1.000
_cell.angle_alpha   90.00
_cell.angle_beta   90.00
_cell.angle_gamma   90.00
#
_symmetry.space_group_name_H-M   'P 1'
#
loop_
_entity.id
_entity.type
_entity.pdbx_description
1 polymer ?
#
loop_
_entity_poly.entity_id
_entity_poly.type
_entity_poly.pdbx_seq_one_letter_code
_entity_poly.pdbx_strand_id
1 'polypeptide(L)'
;LKAVLFHQHGGPEVLQYTDFPTPQPKAGEVLIRLRAAALNRMDVFVRNGWAGLKLEMPHINGADGAGEIEALGENVTEFQVGDRVAINANLGCGECEFCKTGRDNLCKHWHLLGETVRGTYCEYICLPIRQLYKLPKDFDFHKSAAAALVYQTAWHSMVSRGKVTAGETVAIVGAGGGVNSASIQIGKYLGAKVIVIGSNQKKLEQAEMLGADVLIDRLKEEDWSKSIFLTTEKRGVDVIVDNVGTTFPLSFRALKKGGRLLTVGNSGAPKFEIDNRYIFAKHLSILGSTMSTISEFAEVMDLVVAGKLKPVIDKTFDLKDAALAQERLWHNENFGKITLNIQ
;
A
#
# COMPACT_ATOMS: atom_id res chain seq x y z
N LEU A 1 25.21 -1.04 11.06
CA LEU A 1 24.47 -0.57 9.88
C LEU A 1 24.06 0.89 10.03
N LYS A 2 23.79 1.57 8.92
CA LYS A 2 23.12 2.88 8.91
C LYS A 2 21.61 2.71 8.86
N ALA A 3 20.88 3.56 9.60
CA ALA A 3 19.42 3.59 9.61
C ALA A 3 18.90 5.03 9.75
N VAL A 4 17.68 5.28 9.31
CA VAL A 4 16.90 6.45 9.68
C VAL A 4 15.92 6.06 10.77
N LEU A 5 16.15 6.60 11.94
CA LEU A 5 15.40 6.26 13.17
C LEU A 5 14.97 7.52 13.94
N PHE A 6 14.06 7.33 14.90
CA PHE A 6 13.66 8.38 15.82
C PHE A 6 13.50 7.82 17.24
N HIS A 7 13.76 8.68 18.24
CA HIS A 7 13.69 8.36 19.68
C HIS A 7 12.39 8.82 20.33
N GLN A 8 11.64 9.68 19.67
CA GLN A 8 10.35 10.21 20.11
C GLN A 8 9.49 10.57 18.93
N HIS A 9 8.17 10.57 19.08
CA HIS A 9 7.26 11.05 18.07
C HIS A 9 7.42 12.55 17.83
N GLY A 10 7.18 13.00 16.59
CA GLY A 10 7.31 14.41 16.21
C GLY A 10 7.21 14.64 14.71
N GLY A 11 7.57 15.83 14.27
CA GLY A 11 7.68 16.21 12.87
C GLY A 11 8.89 15.54 12.17
N PRO A 12 9.17 15.90 10.90
CA PRO A 12 10.27 15.30 10.13
C PRO A 12 11.65 15.50 10.78
N GLU A 13 11.80 16.50 11.63
CA GLU A 13 13.03 16.83 12.36
C GLU A 13 13.47 15.77 13.37
N VAL A 14 12.60 14.86 13.79
CA VAL A 14 12.96 13.78 14.71
C VAL A 14 13.70 12.63 14.03
N LEU A 15 13.65 12.55 12.70
CA LEU A 15 14.32 11.52 11.92
C LEU A 15 15.84 11.75 11.88
N GLN A 16 16.60 10.75 12.28
CA GLN A 16 18.06 10.81 12.36
C GLN A 16 18.68 9.70 11.53
N TYR A 17 19.55 10.04 10.59
CA TYR A 17 20.39 9.09 9.87
C TYR A 17 21.65 8.80 10.70
N THR A 18 21.74 7.62 11.28
CA THR A 18 22.79 7.30 12.26
C THR A 18 23.14 5.81 12.25
N ASP A 19 24.17 5.44 13.03
CA ASP A 19 24.54 4.05 13.24
C ASP A 19 23.53 3.32 14.15
N PHE A 20 23.25 2.07 13.82
CA PHE A 20 22.40 1.15 14.59
C PHE A 20 23.02 -0.25 14.58
N PRO A 21 22.84 -1.07 15.62
CA PRO A 21 23.35 -2.44 15.66
C PRO A 21 22.83 -3.27 14.48
N THR A 22 23.72 -4.01 13.81
CA THR A 22 23.32 -4.94 12.75
C THR A 22 22.69 -6.17 13.39
N PRO A 23 21.43 -6.55 13.04
CA PRO A 23 20.78 -7.70 13.59
C PRO A 23 21.43 -9.00 13.08
N GLN A 24 21.25 -10.10 13.83
CA GLN A 24 21.68 -11.44 13.44
C GLN A 24 20.44 -12.30 13.19
N PRO A 25 20.40 -13.07 12.08
CA PRO A 25 19.25 -13.90 11.74
C PRO A 25 19.12 -15.10 12.72
N LYS A 26 17.90 -15.31 13.20
CA LYS A 26 17.53 -16.47 14.00
C LYS A 26 17.23 -17.68 13.10
N ALA A 27 16.95 -18.83 13.71
CA ALA A 27 16.49 -20.01 12.98
C ALA A 27 15.22 -19.67 12.14
N GLY A 28 15.24 -20.03 10.86
CA GLY A 28 14.16 -19.72 9.90
C GLY A 28 14.11 -18.26 9.42
N GLU A 29 15.10 -17.43 9.80
CA GLU A 29 15.25 -16.05 9.33
C GLU A 29 16.46 -15.92 8.40
N VAL A 30 16.48 -14.83 7.65
CA VAL A 30 17.64 -14.40 6.87
C VAL A 30 17.96 -12.95 7.17
N LEU A 31 19.25 -12.59 7.07
CA LEU A 31 19.71 -11.21 7.03
C LEU A 31 19.63 -10.71 5.59
N ILE A 32 18.92 -9.63 5.37
CA ILE A 32 18.76 -9.02 4.06
C ILE A 32 19.52 -7.71 4.04
N ARG A 33 20.41 -7.55 3.08
CA ARG A 33 20.98 -6.26 2.72
C ARG A 33 19.99 -5.52 1.83
N LEU A 34 19.35 -4.48 2.35
CA LEU A 34 18.38 -3.69 1.63
C LEU A 34 19.07 -2.86 0.52
N ARG A 35 18.39 -2.73 -0.61
CA ARG A 35 18.81 -1.91 -1.76
C ARG A 35 17.81 -0.80 -2.05
N ALA A 36 16.54 -1.04 -1.73
CA ALA A 36 15.49 -0.06 -1.86
C ALA A 36 14.45 -0.24 -0.75
N ALA A 37 13.89 0.87 -0.29
CA ALA A 37 12.67 0.94 0.49
C ALA A 37 11.68 1.87 -0.23
N ALA A 38 10.40 1.87 0.17
CA ALA A 38 9.43 2.80 -0.37
C ALA A 38 8.50 3.34 0.71
N LEU A 39 8.09 4.60 0.56
CA LEU A 39 7.31 5.32 1.56
C LEU A 39 5.82 4.99 1.49
N ASN A 40 5.20 5.01 2.66
CA ASN A 40 3.76 4.97 2.84
C ASN A 40 3.30 6.10 3.78
N ARG A 41 2.05 6.56 3.66
CA ARG A 41 1.51 7.56 4.60
C ARG A 41 1.57 7.09 6.05
N MET A 42 1.48 5.80 6.27
CA MET A 42 1.62 5.19 7.57
C MET A 42 2.94 5.57 8.23
N ASP A 43 4.05 5.66 7.50
CA ASP A 43 5.35 6.05 8.05
C ASP A 43 5.29 7.44 8.72
N VAL A 44 4.55 8.39 8.09
CA VAL A 44 4.33 9.72 8.67
C VAL A 44 3.42 9.66 9.90
N PHE A 45 2.35 8.86 9.85
CA PHE A 45 1.48 8.68 11.01
C PHE A 45 2.20 8.05 12.18
N VAL A 46 3.00 7.00 11.97
CA VAL A 46 3.82 6.34 13.00
C VAL A 46 4.82 7.31 13.59
N ARG A 47 5.53 8.07 12.76
CA ARG A 47 6.47 9.10 13.24
C ARG A 47 5.77 10.16 14.09
N ASN A 48 4.60 10.65 13.66
CA ASN A 48 3.82 11.64 14.42
C ASN A 48 3.22 11.04 15.71
N GLY A 49 2.95 9.74 15.72
CA GLY A 49 2.33 9.02 16.82
C GLY A 49 0.82 9.26 16.93
N TRP A 50 0.16 8.35 17.64
CA TRP A 50 -1.26 8.50 18.04
C TRP A 50 -1.48 7.85 19.42
N ALA A 51 -2.58 8.20 20.06
CA ALA A 51 -2.91 7.67 21.37
C ALA A 51 -3.01 6.13 21.34
N GLY A 52 -2.22 5.46 22.18
CA GLY A 52 -2.18 4.00 22.27
C GLY A 52 -1.12 3.31 21.42
N LEU A 53 -0.45 4.01 20.51
CA LEU A 53 0.70 3.45 19.81
C LEU A 53 1.87 3.24 20.78
N LYS A 54 2.36 2.00 20.86
CA LYS A 54 3.52 1.63 21.69
C LYS A 54 4.61 1.09 20.79
N LEU A 55 5.74 1.77 20.74
CA LEU A 55 6.91 1.40 19.94
C LEU A 55 8.11 1.11 20.83
N GLU A 56 8.94 0.18 20.40
CA GLU A 56 10.29 0.03 20.95
C GLU A 56 11.17 1.14 20.37
N MET A 57 11.61 2.06 21.22
CA MET A 57 12.50 3.15 20.82
C MET A 57 13.99 2.76 20.96
N PRO A 58 14.88 3.26 20.10
CA PRO A 58 14.57 4.02 18.88
C PRO A 58 13.82 3.17 17.86
N HIS A 59 12.92 3.80 17.10
CA HIS A 59 12.12 3.13 16.08
C HIS A 59 12.62 3.46 14.66
N ILE A 60 12.47 2.50 13.76
CA ILE A 60 12.82 2.61 12.33
C ILE A 60 11.55 2.44 11.51
N ASN A 61 11.18 3.44 10.71
CA ASN A 61 10.05 3.37 9.78
C ASN A 61 10.33 2.44 8.59
N GLY A 62 9.31 2.28 7.74
CA GLY A 62 9.38 1.64 6.45
C GLY A 62 8.76 0.24 6.43
N ALA A 63 7.72 0.08 5.62
CA ALA A 63 7.06 -1.21 5.41
C ALA A 63 7.57 -1.90 4.14
N ASP A 64 7.83 -1.14 3.09
CA ASP A 64 8.28 -1.64 1.80
C ASP A 64 9.80 -1.79 1.75
N GLY A 65 10.28 -2.91 1.23
CA GLY A 65 11.70 -3.13 1.03
C GLY A 65 11.99 -4.21 -0.01
N ALA A 66 13.17 -4.11 -0.60
CA ALA A 66 13.74 -5.13 -1.48
C ALA A 66 15.27 -5.11 -1.36
N GLY A 67 15.90 -6.27 -1.50
CA GLY A 67 17.33 -6.39 -1.34
C GLY A 67 17.86 -7.77 -1.67
N GLU A 68 19.03 -8.08 -1.15
CA GLU A 68 19.76 -9.32 -1.36
C GLU A 68 20.00 -10.01 -0.03
N ILE A 69 19.89 -11.33 0.00
CA ILE A 69 20.20 -12.12 1.19
C ILE A 69 21.72 -12.07 1.44
N GLU A 70 22.10 -11.59 2.61
CA GLU A 70 23.47 -11.44 3.08
C GLU A 70 23.93 -12.65 3.91
N ALA A 71 23.04 -13.17 4.76
CA ALA A 71 23.31 -14.32 5.60
C ALA A 71 22.03 -15.11 5.90
N LEU A 72 22.22 -16.40 6.16
CA LEU A 72 21.15 -17.35 6.50
C LEU A 72 21.21 -17.69 7.99
N GLY A 73 20.06 -17.70 8.63
CA GLY A 73 19.90 -18.34 9.94
C GLY A 73 19.82 -19.86 9.83
N GLU A 74 19.80 -20.52 10.98
CA GLU A 74 19.67 -21.99 11.01
C GLU A 74 18.36 -22.46 10.35
N ASN A 75 18.40 -23.65 9.75
CA ASN A 75 17.26 -24.31 9.10
C ASN A 75 16.67 -23.60 7.88
N VAL A 76 17.36 -22.64 7.27
CA VAL A 76 16.97 -22.02 5.99
C VAL A 76 17.56 -22.84 4.84
N THR A 77 16.69 -23.40 4.00
CA THR A 77 17.06 -24.27 2.85
C THR A 77 16.52 -23.76 1.51
N GLU A 78 15.48 -22.94 1.53
CA GLU A 78 14.79 -22.44 0.32
C GLU A 78 15.51 -21.26 -0.34
N PHE A 79 16.41 -20.61 0.38
CA PHE A 79 17.16 -19.44 -0.06
C PHE A 79 18.67 -19.65 0.06
N GLN A 80 19.41 -18.87 -0.68
CA GLN A 80 20.88 -18.81 -0.61
C GLN A 80 21.36 -17.36 -0.54
N VAL A 81 22.58 -17.15 -0.05
CA VAL A 81 23.25 -15.85 -0.06
C VAL A 81 23.33 -15.32 -1.49
N GLY A 82 22.99 -14.06 -1.68
CA GLY A 82 22.90 -13.40 -2.99
C GLY A 82 21.53 -13.50 -3.67
N ASP A 83 20.58 -14.30 -3.14
CA ASP A 83 19.20 -14.29 -3.65
C ASP A 83 18.57 -12.90 -3.47
N ARG A 84 17.91 -12.42 -4.52
CA ARG A 84 17.21 -11.13 -4.53
C ARG A 84 15.78 -11.33 -4.07
N VAL A 85 15.32 -10.47 -3.19
CA VAL A 85 14.02 -10.64 -2.53
C VAL A 85 13.22 -9.35 -2.44
N ALA A 86 11.89 -9.51 -2.57
CA ALA A 86 10.91 -8.53 -2.14
C ALA A 86 10.39 -8.89 -0.75
N ILE A 87 10.06 -7.89 0.05
CA ILE A 87 9.59 -8.06 1.43
C ILE A 87 8.08 -7.87 1.51
N ASN A 88 7.39 -8.85 2.08
CA ASN A 88 6.02 -8.69 2.55
C ASN A 88 6.04 -8.14 3.98
N ALA A 89 5.55 -6.92 4.16
CA ALA A 89 5.52 -6.23 5.44
C ALA A 89 4.53 -6.81 6.46
N ASN A 90 3.59 -7.65 6.02
CA ASN A 90 2.51 -8.20 6.82
C ASN A 90 2.99 -9.42 7.63
N LEU A 91 3.33 -9.23 8.90
CA LEU A 91 3.92 -10.26 9.77
C LEU A 91 2.85 -11.01 10.57
N GLY A 92 2.40 -12.15 10.07
CA GLY A 92 1.59 -13.09 10.84
C GLY A 92 2.45 -14.00 11.73
N CYS A 93 1.90 -14.54 12.82
CA CYS A 93 2.63 -15.44 13.71
C CYS A 93 2.92 -16.84 13.13
N GLY A 94 2.17 -17.27 12.10
CA GLY A 94 2.29 -18.59 11.49
C GLY A 94 1.53 -19.73 12.22
N GLU A 95 1.06 -19.51 13.45
CA GLU A 95 0.56 -20.59 14.34
C GLU A 95 -0.94 -20.48 14.67
N CYS A 96 -1.52 -19.29 14.65
CA CYS A 96 -2.93 -19.09 14.97
C CYS A 96 -3.85 -19.65 13.87
N GLU A 97 -5.14 -19.79 14.18
CA GLU A 97 -6.16 -20.30 13.26
C GLU A 97 -6.20 -19.57 11.91
N PHE A 98 -6.00 -18.24 11.93
CA PHE A 98 -5.98 -17.43 10.71
C PHE A 98 -4.75 -17.75 9.85
N CYS A 99 -3.56 -17.79 10.45
CA CYS A 99 -2.33 -18.13 9.72
C CYS A 99 -2.40 -19.54 9.13
N LYS A 100 -2.87 -20.52 9.90
CA LYS A 100 -2.99 -21.92 9.44
C LYS A 100 -4.03 -22.12 8.32
N THR A 101 -4.95 -21.17 8.16
CA THR A 101 -6.00 -21.22 7.11
C THR A 101 -5.73 -20.24 5.97
N GLY A 102 -4.50 -19.70 5.84
CA GLY A 102 -4.11 -18.78 4.77
C GLY A 102 -4.75 -17.39 4.86
N ARG A 103 -5.17 -16.98 6.04
CA ARG A 103 -5.75 -15.65 6.35
C ARG A 103 -4.84 -14.88 7.31
N ASP A 104 -3.55 -14.92 7.06
CA ASP A 104 -2.50 -14.38 7.92
C ASP A 104 -2.61 -12.86 8.13
N ASN A 105 -3.24 -12.14 7.22
CA ASN A 105 -3.60 -10.72 7.38
C ASN A 105 -4.64 -10.48 8.51
N LEU A 106 -5.29 -11.52 9.01
CA LEU A 106 -6.20 -11.49 10.16
C LEU A 106 -5.55 -12.11 11.42
N CYS A 107 -4.25 -12.28 11.43
CA CYS A 107 -3.51 -12.89 12.53
C CYS A 107 -3.78 -12.19 13.86
N LYS A 108 -4.00 -12.96 14.93
CA LYS A 108 -4.21 -12.43 16.30
C LYS A 108 -2.98 -11.72 16.87
N HIS A 109 -1.79 -12.10 16.39
CA HIS A 109 -0.49 -11.54 16.78
C HIS A 109 0.13 -10.83 15.57
N TRP A 110 -0.69 -10.06 14.87
CA TRP A 110 -0.30 -9.36 13.67
C TRP A 110 0.65 -8.19 13.96
N HIS A 111 1.68 -8.08 13.15
CA HIS A 111 2.58 -6.93 13.13
C HIS A 111 2.75 -6.42 11.69
N LEU A 112 3.09 -5.17 11.57
CA LEU A 112 3.44 -4.55 10.30
C LEU A 112 4.81 -3.88 10.45
N LEU A 113 5.69 -4.17 9.49
CA LEU A 113 7.01 -3.53 9.44
C LEU A 113 6.87 -2.01 9.37
N GLY A 114 7.70 -1.33 10.16
CA GLY A 114 7.72 0.13 10.24
C GLY A 114 6.54 0.75 11.00
N GLU A 115 5.55 -0.05 11.42
CA GLU A 115 4.43 0.39 12.26
C GLU A 115 4.59 -0.12 13.69
N THR A 116 4.40 -1.41 13.91
CA THR A 116 4.42 -2.02 15.24
C THR A 116 5.77 -2.65 15.60
N VAL A 117 6.62 -2.85 14.61
CA VAL A 117 8.00 -3.30 14.73
C VAL A 117 8.89 -2.48 13.80
N ARG A 118 10.21 -2.48 14.05
CA ARG A 118 11.17 -1.76 13.20
C ARG A 118 11.08 -2.18 11.74
N GLY A 119 11.22 -1.23 10.84
CA GLY A 119 11.02 -1.40 9.41
C GLY A 119 12.30 -1.30 8.58
N THR A 120 12.11 -0.89 7.33
CA THR A 120 13.07 -1.02 6.22
C THR A 120 13.91 0.24 5.95
N TYR A 121 13.81 1.31 6.76
CA TYR A 121 14.67 2.49 6.56
C TYR A 121 16.06 2.27 7.16
N CYS A 122 16.72 1.20 6.73
CA CYS A 122 18.03 0.77 7.21
C CYS A 122 18.77 -0.07 6.15
N GLU A 123 20.07 -0.29 6.35
CA GLU A 123 20.86 -1.10 5.42
C GLU A 123 20.58 -2.61 5.52
N TYR A 124 20.26 -3.09 6.73
CA TYR A 124 20.06 -4.53 6.96
C TYR A 124 18.86 -4.79 7.85
N ILE A 125 18.11 -5.86 7.55
CA ILE A 125 16.97 -6.33 8.34
C ILE A 125 16.96 -7.86 8.38
N CYS A 126 16.57 -8.44 9.52
CA CYS A 126 16.31 -9.88 9.65
C CYS A 126 14.81 -10.14 9.53
N LEU A 127 14.42 -11.11 8.70
CA LEU A 127 13.03 -11.50 8.50
C LEU A 127 12.88 -13.01 8.33
N PRO A 128 11.75 -13.59 8.77
CA PRO A 128 11.38 -14.96 8.46
C PRO A 128 11.25 -15.18 6.94
N ILE A 129 11.74 -16.30 6.44
CA ILE A 129 11.73 -16.63 5.00
C ILE A 129 10.33 -16.58 4.37
N ARG A 130 9.28 -16.90 5.12
CA ARG A 130 7.88 -16.82 4.65
C ARG A 130 7.42 -15.41 4.24
N GLN A 131 8.16 -14.36 4.64
CA GLN A 131 7.88 -12.97 4.30
C GLN A 131 8.56 -12.54 2.99
N LEU A 132 9.24 -13.45 2.30
CA LEU A 132 10.07 -13.13 1.18
C LEU A 132 9.50 -13.71 -0.11
N TYR A 133 9.53 -12.88 -1.16
CA TYR A 133 9.32 -13.31 -2.54
C TYR A 133 10.64 -13.24 -3.30
N LYS A 134 11.02 -14.36 -3.94
CA LYS A 134 12.27 -14.42 -4.70
C LYS A 134 12.13 -13.68 -6.03
N LEU A 135 12.96 -12.67 -6.23
CA LEU A 135 12.97 -11.85 -7.44
C LEU A 135 13.86 -12.45 -8.53
N PRO A 136 13.55 -12.25 -9.82
CA PRO A 136 14.48 -12.53 -10.91
C PRO A 136 15.79 -11.73 -10.76
N LYS A 137 16.89 -12.29 -11.31
CA LYS A 137 18.23 -11.73 -11.16
C LYS A 137 18.37 -10.27 -11.54
N ASP A 138 17.68 -9.83 -12.58
CA ASP A 138 17.79 -8.46 -13.12
C ASP A 138 16.57 -7.57 -12.77
N PHE A 139 15.68 -8.02 -11.86
CA PHE A 139 14.52 -7.22 -11.50
C PHE A 139 14.91 -6.01 -10.63
N ASP A 140 14.35 -4.85 -10.94
CA ASP A 140 14.65 -3.58 -10.28
C ASP A 140 14.12 -3.56 -8.82
N PHE A 141 15.00 -3.29 -7.84
CA PHE A 141 14.65 -3.25 -6.43
C PHE A 141 13.68 -2.12 -6.08
N HIS A 142 13.81 -0.95 -6.73
CA HIS A 142 12.89 0.16 -6.49
C HIS A 142 11.49 -0.17 -6.99
N LYS A 143 11.35 -0.82 -8.15
CA LYS A 143 10.05 -1.31 -8.64
C LYS A 143 9.47 -2.34 -7.69
N SER A 144 10.29 -3.25 -7.17
CA SER A 144 9.87 -4.26 -6.20
C SER A 144 9.35 -3.61 -4.91
N ALA A 145 10.12 -2.71 -4.29
CA ALA A 145 9.72 -1.98 -3.10
C ALA A 145 8.46 -1.11 -3.35
N ALA A 146 8.38 -0.44 -4.51
CA ALA A 146 7.21 0.38 -4.87
C ALA A 146 5.93 -0.44 -5.06
N ALA A 147 6.05 -1.73 -5.39
CA ALA A 147 4.91 -2.62 -5.55
C ALA A 147 4.42 -3.19 -4.21
N ALA A 148 5.33 -3.59 -3.34
CA ALA A 148 5.09 -4.55 -2.28
C ALA A 148 3.82 -4.29 -1.46
N LEU A 149 3.70 -3.16 -0.76
CA LEU A 149 2.53 -2.89 0.09
C LEU A 149 1.30 -2.49 -0.70
N VAL A 150 1.44 -1.54 -1.63
CA VAL A 150 0.26 -0.88 -2.22
C VAL A 150 -0.46 -1.76 -3.23
N TYR A 151 0.26 -2.61 -3.99
CA TYR A 151 -0.38 -3.51 -4.95
C TYR A 151 -1.06 -4.70 -4.28
N GLN A 152 -0.44 -5.31 -3.25
CA GLN A 152 -1.10 -6.37 -2.49
C GLN A 152 -2.34 -5.84 -1.75
N THR A 153 -2.29 -4.63 -1.18
CA THR A 153 -3.42 -4.00 -0.50
C THR A 153 -4.57 -3.72 -1.47
N ALA A 154 -4.27 -3.15 -2.64
CA ALA A 154 -5.27 -2.91 -3.67
C ALA A 154 -5.85 -4.22 -4.23
N TRP A 155 -5.02 -5.24 -4.45
CA TRP A 155 -5.43 -6.56 -4.91
C TRP A 155 -6.41 -7.21 -3.93
N HIS A 156 -6.02 -7.34 -2.67
CA HIS A 156 -6.89 -7.91 -1.64
C HIS A 156 -8.23 -7.15 -1.54
N SER A 157 -8.17 -5.82 -1.56
CA SER A 157 -9.36 -4.98 -1.52
C SER A 157 -10.28 -5.21 -2.72
N MET A 158 -9.74 -5.22 -3.95
CA MET A 158 -10.54 -5.28 -5.17
C MET A 158 -10.92 -6.72 -5.56
N VAL A 159 -9.99 -7.68 -5.44
CA VAL A 159 -10.20 -9.06 -5.87
C VAL A 159 -10.88 -9.88 -4.78
N SER A 160 -10.25 -9.99 -3.61
CA SER A 160 -10.75 -10.90 -2.56
C SER A 160 -11.96 -10.34 -1.81
N ARG A 161 -11.92 -9.05 -1.47
CA ARG A 161 -13.01 -8.40 -0.73
C ARG A 161 -14.09 -7.87 -1.67
N GLY A 162 -13.69 -7.09 -2.66
CA GLY A 162 -14.58 -6.43 -3.60
C GLY A 162 -15.15 -7.35 -4.68
N LYS A 163 -14.47 -8.44 -5.00
CA LYS A 163 -14.85 -9.40 -6.06
C LYS A 163 -15.16 -8.68 -7.38
N VAL A 164 -14.27 -7.76 -7.76
CA VAL A 164 -14.40 -7.01 -9.00
C VAL A 164 -14.26 -7.95 -10.18
N THR A 165 -15.18 -7.85 -11.15
CA THR A 165 -15.22 -8.70 -12.34
C THR A 165 -15.21 -7.87 -13.63
N ALA A 166 -14.90 -8.54 -14.74
CA ALA A 166 -14.91 -7.90 -16.06
C ALA A 166 -16.30 -7.33 -16.39
N GLY A 167 -16.31 -6.15 -17.01
CA GLY A 167 -17.53 -5.43 -17.39
C GLY A 167 -18.11 -4.55 -16.29
N GLU A 168 -17.67 -4.67 -15.04
CA GLU A 168 -18.06 -3.73 -13.98
C GLU A 168 -17.42 -2.34 -14.18
N THR A 169 -18.06 -1.32 -13.62
CA THR A 169 -17.50 0.04 -13.56
C THR A 169 -16.99 0.31 -12.15
N VAL A 170 -15.71 0.62 -12.04
CA VAL A 170 -15.02 0.94 -10.79
C VAL A 170 -14.67 2.42 -10.76
N ALA A 171 -15.10 3.14 -9.73
CA ALA A 171 -14.65 4.51 -9.47
C ALA A 171 -13.57 4.52 -8.39
N ILE A 172 -12.53 5.34 -8.56
CA ILE A 172 -11.40 5.47 -7.64
C ILE A 172 -11.30 6.91 -7.19
N VAL A 173 -11.45 7.14 -5.88
CA VAL A 173 -11.38 8.47 -5.26
C VAL A 173 -9.94 8.82 -4.93
N GLY A 174 -9.38 9.74 -5.72
CA GLY A 174 -7.99 10.18 -5.66
C GLY A 174 -7.14 9.65 -6.82
N ALA A 175 -6.43 10.54 -7.50
CA ALA A 175 -5.65 10.19 -8.71
C ALA A 175 -4.21 9.77 -8.42
N GLY A 176 -3.60 10.16 -7.28
CA GLY A 176 -2.12 10.18 -7.18
C GLY A 176 -1.49 9.26 -6.13
N GLY A 177 -2.26 8.63 -5.24
CA GLY A 177 -1.71 7.78 -4.18
C GLY A 177 -1.25 6.40 -4.70
N GLY A 178 -0.34 5.74 -3.97
CA GLY A 178 0.18 4.42 -4.36
C GLY A 178 -0.90 3.35 -4.51
N VAL A 179 -1.82 3.23 -3.53
CA VAL A 179 -2.96 2.28 -3.61
C VAL A 179 -3.88 2.64 -4.78
N ASN A 180 -4.11 3.93 -5.05
CA ASN A 180 -4.99 4.35 -6.13
C ASN A 180 -4.38 4.07 -7.51
N SER A 181 -3.07 4.34 -7.70
CA SER A 181 -2.38 4.00 -8.94
C SER A 181 -2.32 2.49 -9.19
N ALA A 182 -2.21 1.69 -8.14
CA ALA A 182 -2.34 0.23 -8.22
C ALA A 182 -3.78 -0.18 -8.56
N SER A 183 -4.78 0.42 -7.92
CA SER A 183 -6.20 0.12 -8.16
C SER A 183 -6.64 0.40 -9.60
N ILE A 184 -6.12 1.47 -10.22
CA ILE A 184 -6.38 1.76 -11.65
C ILE A 184 -5.90 0.59 -12.52
N GLN A 185 -4.66 0.17 -12.35
CA GLN A 185 -4.06 -0.91 -13.14
C GLN A 185 -4.75 -2.26 -12.88
N ILE A 186 -5.05 -2.57 -11.61
CA ILE A 186 -5.77 -3.79 -11.23
C ILE A 186 -7.18 -3.79 -11.84
N GLY A 187 -7.91 -2.69 -11.76
CA GLY A 187 -9.23 -2.57 -12.40
C GLY A 187 -9.17 -2.83 -13.90
N LYS A 188 -8.18 -2.27 -14.60
CA LYS A 188 -7.96 -2.53 -16.03
C LYS A 188 -7.56 -3.97 -16.31
N TYR A 189 -6.68 -4.54 -15.49
CA TYR A 189 -6.28 -5.95 -15.59
C TYR A 189 -7.46 -6.92 -15.44
N LEU A 190 -8.41 -6.58 -14.56
CA LEU A 190 -9.65 -7.36 -14.36
C LEU A 190 -10.72 -7.13 -15.44
N GLY A 191 -10.48 -6.22 -16.40
CA GLY A 191 -11.45 -5.92 -17.48
C GLY A 191 -12.57 -4.97 -17.04
N ALA A 192 -12.39 -4.19 -15.98
CA ALA A 192 -13.35 -3.18 -15.55
C ALA A 192 -13.18 -1.85 -16.32
N LYS A 193 -14.28 -1.09 -16.41
CA LYS A 193 -14.24 0.33 -16.77
C LYS A 193 -13.82 1.13 -15.53
N VAL A 194 -12.78 1.95 -15.65
CA VAL A 194 -12.19 2.69 -14.51
C VAL A 194 -12.46 4.19 -14.64
N ILE A 195 -13.11 4.76 -13.63
CA ILE A 195 -13.34 6.20 -13.47
C ILE A 195 -12.45 6.71 -12.34
N VAL A 196 -11.70 7.79 -12.56
CA VAL A 196 -10.84 8.39 -11.53
C VAL A 196 -11.32 9.79 -11.18
N ILE A 197 -11.49 10.04 -9.88
CA ILE A 197 -11.86 11.34 -9.33
C ILE A 197 -10.61 11.97 -8.71
N GLY A 198 -10.19 13.13 -9.21
CA GLY A 198 -8.99 13.83 -8.74
C GLY A 198 -9.21 15.32 -8.53
N SER A 199 -8.21 16.00 -7.96
CA SER A 199 -8.21 17.47 -7.76
C SER A 199 -6.98 18.13 -8.39
N ASN A 200 -6.25 17.42 -9.22
CA ASN A 200 -5.06 17.93 -9.87
C ASN A 200 -5.00 17.40 -11.31
N GLN A 201 -5.05 18.32 -12.27
CA GLN A 201 -5.12 17.98 -13.69
C GLN A 201 -3.94 17.08 -14.13
N LYS A 202 -2.71 17.40 -13.74
CA LYS A 202 -1.53 16.60 -14.08
C LYS A 202 -1.63 15.15 -13.56
N LYS A 203 -2.16 14.96 -12.34
CA LYS A 203 -2.37 13.62 -11.78
C LYS A 203 -3.49 12.87 -12.46
N LEU A 204 -4.53 13.56 -12.92
CA LEU A 204 -5.58 12.95 -13.74
C LEU A 204 -5.04 12.46 -15.08
N GLU A 205 -4.22 13.25 -15.76
CA GLU A 205 -3.54 12.85 -17.00
C GLU A 205 -2.63 11.63 -16.78
N GLN A 206 -1.92 11.58 -15.65
CA GLN A 206 -1.12 10.41 -15.29
C GLN A 206 -2.00 9.18 -15.00
N ALA A 207 -3.17 9.36 -14.40
CA ALA A 207 -4.14 8.28 -14.20
C ALA A 207 -4.70 7.73 -15.54
N GLU A 208 -4.92 8.60 -16.52
CA GLU A 208 -5.28 8.20 -17.88
C GLU A 208 -4.20 7.33 -18.53
N MET A 209 -2.93 7.71 -18.39
CA MET A 209 -1.80 6.89 -18.90
C MET A 209 -1.72 5.52 -18.21
N LEU A 210 -2.26 5.35 -17.01
CA LEU A 210 -2.38 4.05 -16.33
C LEU A 210 -3.61 3.24 -16.79
N GLY A 211 -4.45 3.83 -17.66
CA GLY A 211 -5.60 3.18 -18.26
C GLY A 211 -6.96 3.61 -17.70
N ALA A 212 -7.04 4.70 -16.94
CA ALA A 212 -8.35 5.25 -16.53
C ALA A 212 -9.16 5.64 -17.79
N ASP A 213 -10.42 5.19 -17.85
CA ASP A 213 -11.29 5.44 -19.01
C ASP A 213 -12.01 6.78 -18.94
N VAL A 214 -12.24 7.28 -17.71
CA VAL A 214 -12.93 8.55 -17.46
C VAL A 214 -12.24 9.28 -16.31
N LEU A 215 -12.06 10.58 -16.47
CA LEU A 215 -11.46 11.46 -15.49
C LEU A 215 -12.49 12.50 -15.02
N ILE A 216 -12.60 12.69 -13.71
CA ILE A 216 -13.48 13.69 -13.10
C ILE A 216 -12.64 14.62 -12.23
N ASP A 217 -12.63 15.91 -12.57
CA ASP A 217 -11.96 16.94 -11.78
C ASP A 217 -12.94 17.48 -10.72
N ARG A 218 -12.75 17.05 -9.47
CA ARG A 218 -13.61 17.44 -8.35
C ARG A 218 -13.51 18.93 -7.94
N LEU A 219 -12.53 19.66 -8.46
CA LEU A 219 -12.46 21.12 -8.25
C LEU A 219 -13.40 21.85 -9.20
N LYS A 220 -13.70 21.26 -10.38
CA LYS A 220 -14.70 21.80 -11.31
C LYS A 220 -16.09 21.26 -11.03
N GLU A 221 -16.16 20.06 -10.45
CA GLU A 221 -17.40 19.32 -10.21
C GLU A 221 -17.44 18.86 -8.75
N GLU A 222 -17.80 19.81 -7.84
CA GLU A 222 -17.89 19.51 -6.39
C GLU A 222 -18.76 18.28 -6.10
N ASP A 223 -19.92 18.19 -6.76
CA ASP A 223 -20.78 17.01 -6.70
C ASP A 223 -20.45 16.01 -7.79
N TRP A 224 -19.24 15.48 -7.75
CA TRP A 224 -18.75 14.48 -8.72
C TRP A 224 -19.62 13.20 -8.77
N SER A 225 -20.49 12.97 -7.77
CA SER A 225 -21.44 11.88 -7.84
C SER A 225 -22.45 12.03 -8.99
N LYS A 226 -22.82 13.28 -9.33
CA LYS A 226 -23.67 13.57 -10.49
C LYS A 226 -22.96 13.28 -11.80
N SER A 227 -21.67 13.61 -11.89
CA SER A 227 -20.86 13.33 -13.07
C SER A 227 -20.73 11.83 -13.31
N ILE A 228 -20.54 11.04 -12.23
CA ILE A 228 -20.59 9.57 -12.31
C ILE A 228 -21.95 9.09 -12.84
N PHE A 229 -23.06 9.66 -12.35
CA PHE A 229 -24.39 9.29 -12.83
C PHE A 229 -24.56 9.56 -14.33
N LEU A 230 -24.12 10.71 -14.79
CA LEU A 230 -24.19 11.07 -16.24
C LEU A 230 -23.32 10.14 -17.06
N THR A 231 -22.10 9.85 -16.62
CA THR A 231 -21.15 8.96 -17.31
C THR A 231 -21.61 7.51 -17.38
N THR A 232 -22.48 7.09 -16.45
CA THR A 232 -23.00 5.73 -16.34
C THR A 232 -24.48 5.61 -16.74
N GLU A 233 -24.99 6.53 -17.56
CA GLU A 233 -26.39 6.54 -18.03
C GLU A 233 -27.39 6.48 -16.86
N LYS A 234 -27.11 7.22 -15.79
CA LYS A 234 -27.88 7.28 -14.55
C LYS A 234 -27.94 5.97 -13.73
N ARG A 235 -27.12 4.99 -14.05
CA ARG A 235 -27.04 3.71 -13.34
C ARG A 235 -26.25 3.81 -12.02
N GLY A 236 -25.18 4.59 -12.02
CA GLY A 236 -24.14 4.59 -11.00
C GLY A 236 -23.10 3.49 -11.21
N VAL A 237 -22.05 3.47 -10.41
CA VAL A 237 -20.93 2.51 -10.53
C VAL A 237 -21.16 1.26 -9.68
N ASP A 238 -20.53 0.17 -10.07
CA ASP A 238 -20.60 -1.12 -9.37
C ASP A 238 -19.78 -1.11 -8.08
N VAL A 239 -18.60 -0.50 -8.15
CA VAL A 239 -17.63 -0.46 -7.05
C VAL A 239 -17.03 0.93 -6.94
N ILE A 240 -16.78 1.37 -5.71
CA ILE A 240 -15.97 2.57 -5.42
C ILE A 240 -14.82 2.17 -4.49
N VAL A 241 -13.60 2.55 -4.86
CA VAL A 241 -12.43 2.54 -3.99
C VAL A 241 -12.29 3.93 -3.37
N ASP A 242 -12.57 4.05 -2.08
CA ASP A 242 -12.50 5.31 -1.34
C ASP A 242 -11.70 5.14 -0.05
N ASN A 243 -10.48 5.67 -0.05
CA ASN A 243 -9.56 5.64 1.07
C ASN A 243 -9.44 7.03 1.77
N VAL A 244 -10.41 7.90 1.52
CA VAL A 244 -10.47 9.24 2.10
C VAL A 244 -11.34 9.28 3.35
N GLY A 245 -12.51 8.62 3.31
CA GLY A 245 -13.48 8.57 4.38
C GLY A 245 -14.49 9.71 4.28
N THR A 246 -14.05 10.96 4.40
CA THR A 246 -14.93 12.15 4.31
C THR A 246 -15.68 12.29 2.99
N THR A 247 -15.28 11.54 1.96
CA THR A 247 -15.93 11.47 0.65
C THR A 247 -17.04 10.42 0.56
N PHE A 248 -17.24 9.58 1.57
CA PHE A 248 -18.25 8.51 1.57
C PHE A 248 -19.68 8.99 1.24
N PRO A 249 -20.16 10.15 1.69
CA PRO A 249 -21.49 10.63 1.29
C PRO A 249 -21.68 10.72 -0.23
N LEU A 250 -20.67 11.22 -0.95
CA LEU A 250 -20.69 11.28 -2.42
C LEU A 250 -20.51 9.90 -3.04
N SER A 251 -19.65 9.06 -2.44
CA SER A 251 -19.44 7.67 -2.86
C SER A 251 -20.73 6.85 -2.78
N PHE A 252 -21.50 6.96 -1.69
CA PHE A 252 -22.79 6.28 -1.55
C PHE A 252 -23.82 6.74 -2.59
N ARG A 253 -23.81 8.04 -2.92
CA ARG A 253 -24.68 8.58 -3.96
C ARG A 253 -24.32 8.05 -5.34
N ALA A 254 -23.04 7.94 -5.63
CA ALA A 254 -22.52 7.49 -6.93
C ALA A 254 -22.65 5.97 -7.17
N LEU A 255 -22.75 5.17 -6.11
CA LEU A 255 -22.95 3.72 -6.23
C LEU A 255 -24.34 3.37 -6.79
N LYS A 256 -24.42 2.35 -7.62
CA LYS A 256 -25.69 1.71 -8.03
C LYS A 256 -26.33 0.96 -6.85
N LYS A 257 -27.57 0.48 -7.00
CA LYS A 257 -28.17 -0.49 -6.07
C LYS A 257 -27.35 -1.78 -6.06
N GLY A 258 -27.07 -2.31 -4.86
CA GLY A 258 -26.19 -3.47 -4.67
C GLY A 258 -24.71 -3.18 -4.86
N GLY A 259 -24.33 -1.90 -4.96
CA GLY A 259 -22.94 -1.47 -5.13
C GLY A 259 -22.08 -1.70 -3.90
N ARG A 260 -20.75 -1.69 -4.09
CA ARG A 260 -19.75 -1.97 -3.05
C ARG A 260 -18.79 -0.79 -2.89
N LEU A 261 -18.60 -0.34 -1.65
CA LEU A 261 -17.57 0.62 -1.29
C LEU A 261 -16.41 -0.15 -0.65
N LEU A 262 -15.21 0.02 -1.18
CA LEU A 262 -13.98 -0.59 -0.69
C LEU A 262 -13.11 0.47 -0.02
N THR A 263 -12.59 0.17 1.18
CA THR A 263 -11.74 1.10 1.92
C THR A 263 -10.59 0.37 2.63
N VAL A 264 -9.40 0.97 2.56
CA VAL A 264 -8.18 0.51 3.23
C VAL A 264 -7.46 1.64 3.96
N GLY A 265 -8.11 2.79 4.10
CA GLY A 265 -7.49 3.97 4.71
C GLY A 265 -8.48 5.09 5.03
N ASN A 266 -7.96 6.17 5.64
CA ASN A 266 -8.72 7.33 6.09
C ASN A 266 -7.92 8.62 5.93
N SER A 267 -7.44 8.89 4.72
CA SER A 267 -6.57 10.05 4.46
C SER A 267 -7.23 11.41 4.68
N GLY A 268 -8.57 11.47 4.75
CA GLY A 268 -9.32 12.71 5.04
C GLY A 268 -9.50 12.95 6.53
N ALA A 269 -10.18 12.05 7.22
CA ALA A 269 -10.39 12.10 8.68
C ALA A 269 -10.76 10.72 9.22
N PRO A 270 -10.42 10.43 10.50
CA PRO A 270 -10.77 9.13 11.12
C PRO A 270 -12.25 9.02 11.49
N LYS A 271 -12.96 10.13 11.60
CA LYS A 271 -14.39 10.20 11.94
C LYS A 271 -15.12 11.12 10.98
N PHE A 272 -16.29 10.69 10.51
CA PHE A 272 -17.16 11.45 9.62
C PHE A 272 -18.60 10.93 9.72
N GLU A 273 -19.57 11.75 9.34
CA GLU A 273 -20.99 11.39 9.34
C GLU A 273 -21.37 10.68 8.04
N ILE A 274 -22.26 9.70 8.14
CA ILE A 274 -22.85 8.99 7.01
C ILE A 274 -24.40 8.98 7.13
N ASP A 275 -25.08 9.12 6.00
CA ASP A 275 -26.52 8.92 5.93
C ASP A 275 -26.85 7.44 5.68
N ASN A 276 -27.25 6.75 6.74
CA ASN A 276 -27.57 5.33 6.69
C ASN A 276 -28.68 4.97 5.68
N ARG A 277 -29.53 5.94 5.31
CA ARG A 277 -30.60 5.72 4.31
C ARG A 277 -30.05 5.27 2.97
N TYR A 278 -28.88 5.79 2.56
CA TYR A 278 -28.22 5.32 1.33
C TYR A 278 -27.82 3.86 1.41
N ILE A 279 -27.35 3.41 2.58
CA ILE A 279 -26.85 2.05 2.76
C ILE A 279 -28.00 1.05 2.59
N PHE A 280 -29.08 1.19 3.39
CA PHE A 280 -30.17 0.20 3.33
C PHE A 280 -31.04 0.35 2.08
N ALA A 281 -31.35 1.57 1.63
CA ALA A 281 -32.21 1.78 0.46
C ALA A 281 -31.57 1.33 -0.86
N LYS A 282 -30.24 1.38 -0.95
CA LYS A 282 -29.49 0.92 -2.10
C LYS A 282 -28.89 -0.47 -1.91
N HIS A 283 -29.07 -1.12 -0.76
CA HIS A 283 -28.44 -2.41 -0.44
C HIS A 283 -26.90 -2.37 -0.61
N LEU A 284 -26.24 -1.32 -0.11
CA LEU A 284 -24.81 -1.14 -0.27
C LEU A 284 -24.02 -2.06 0.67
N SER A 285 -22.85 -2.50 0.20
CA SER A 285 -21.84 -3.17 1.01
C SER A 285 -20.67 -2.22 1.25
N ILE A 286 -20.26 -2.08 2.51
CA ILE A 286 -19.03 -1.36 2.88
C ILE A 286 -18.03 -2.39 3.33
N LEU A 287 -16.93 -2.52 2.59
CA LEU A 287 -15.92 -3.57 2.74
C LEU A 287 -14.56 -2.96 3.10
N GLY A 288 -14.18 -3.13 4.35
CA GLY A 288 -12.84 -2.78 4.82
C GLY A 288 -11.86 -3.94 4.62
N SER A 289 -10.57 -3.59 4.45
CA SER A 289 -9.48 -4.56 4.44
C SER A 289 -8.17 -3.91 4.85
N THR A 290 -7.21 -4.74 5.25
CA THR A 290 -5.83 -4.33 5.59
C THR A 290 -4.88 -5.32 4.97
N MET A 291 -3.88 -4.82 4.24
CA MET A 291 -2.85 -5.62 3.60
C MET A 291 -3.43 -6.74 2.70
N SER A 292 -2.77 -7.88 2.65
CA SER A 292 -3.21 -9.09 1.97
C SER A 292 -2.73 -10.35 2.68
N THR A 293 -3.07 -11.51 2.17
CA THR A 293 -2.44 -12.78 2.60
C THR A 293 -1.07 -12.97 1.93
N ILE A 294 -0.23 -13.85 2.49
CA ILE A 294 1.08 -14.19 1.91
C ILE A 294 0.92 -14.74 0.48
N SER A 295 -0.11 -15.55 0.22
CA SER A 295 -0.39 -16.09 -1.11
C SER A 295 -0.77 -15.01 -2.12
N GLU A 296 -1.57 -14.03 -1.74
CA GLU A 296 -1.93 -12.89 -2.59
C GLU A 296 -0.72 -11.98 -2.85
N PHE A 297 0.17 -11.82 -1.87
CA PHE A 297 1.42 -11.11 -2.09
C PHE A 297 2.26 -11.76 -3.18
N ALA A 298 2.43 -13.08 -3.13
CA ALA A 298 3.16 -13.82 -4.15
C ALA A 298 2.50 -13.68 -5.54
N GLU A 299 1.17 -13.84 -5.62
CA GLU A 299 0.40 -13.66 -6.86
C GLU A 299 0.59 -12.26 -7.47
N VAL A 300 0.54 -11.23 -6.64
CA VAL A 300 0.76 -9.84 -7.08
C VAL A 300 2.19 -9.64 -7.57
N MET A 301 3.18 -10.18 -6.87
CA MET A 301 4.57 -10.06 -7.29
C MET A 301 4.85 -10.82 -8.60
N ASP A 302 4.19 -11.96 -8.85
CA ASP A 302 4.23 -12.65 -10.14
C ASP A 302 3.70 -11.76 -11.28
N LEU A 303 2.59 -11.04 -11.05
CA LEU A 303 2.04 -10.10 -12.04
C LEU A 303 2.96 -8.89 -12.27
N VAL A 304 3.61 -8.41 -11.23
CA VAL A 304 4.58 -7.31 -11.31
C VAL A 304 5.83 -7.73 -12.07
N VAL A 305 6.38 -8.90 -11.76
CA VAL A 305 7.54 -9.47 -12.44
C VAL A 305 7.24 -9.76 -13.91
N ALA A 306 6.04 -10.26 -14.21
CA ALA A 306 5.57 -10.49 -15.58
C ALA A 306 5.24 -9.19 -16.34
N GLY A 307 5.35 -8.00 -15.73
CA GLY A 307 5.05 -6.71 -16.34
C GLY A 307 3.57 -6.45 -16.61
N LYS A 308 2.68 -7.25 -16.02
CA LYS A 308 1.21 -7.05 -16.10
C LYS A 308 0.75 -5.88 -15.23
N LEU A 309 1.38 -5.73 -14.06
CA LEU A 309 1.24 -4.58 -13.18
C LEU A 309 2.58 -3.83 -13.14
N LYS A 310 2.56 -2.51 -13.33
CA LYS A 310 3.76 -1.69 -13.48
C LYS A 310 3.83 -0.65 -12.35
N PRO A 311 4.63 -0.87 -11.30
CA PRO A 311 4.76 0.07 -10.20
C PRO A 311 5.21 1.46 -10.69
N VAL A 312 4.50 2.48 -10.23
CA VAL A 312 4.78 3.86 -10.57
C VAL A 312 5.67 4.47 -9.49
N ILE A 313 6.85 4.93 -9.89
CA ILE A 313 7.80 5.63 -9.01
C ILE A 313 7.81 7.11 -9.40
N ASP A 314 7.47 7.96 -8.43
CA ASP A 314 7.48 9.41 -8.59
C ASP A 314 8.91 9.96 -8.50
N LYS A 315 9.61 9.63 -7.41
CA LYS A 315 10.96 10.08 -7.14
C LYS A 315 11.69 9.12 -6.21
N THR A 316 13.00 9.01 -6.40
CA THR A 316 13.91 8.31 -5.49
C THR A 316 14.75 9.32 -4.71
N PHE A 317 14.88 9.10 -3.40
CA PHE A 317 15.77 9.86 -2.50
C PHE A 317 16.82 8.92 -1.94
N ASP A 318 17.94 9.45 -1.47
CA ASP A 318 18.85 8.64 -0.66
C ASP A 318 18.25 8.38 0.73
N LEU A 319 18.60 7.28 1.37
CA LEU A 319 18.10 6.91 2.69
C LEU A 319 18.25 8.05 3.72
N LYS A 320 19.37 8.75 3.72
CA LYS A 320 19.63 9.90 4.61
C LYS A 320 18.64 11.05 4.46
N ASP A 321 18.00 11.16 3.30
CA ASP A 321 17.04 12.21 2.95
C ASP A 321 15.58 11.78 3.17
N ALA A 322 15.34 10.73 3.96
CA ALA A 322 14.01 10.18 4.24
C ALA A 322 13.03 11.22 4.83
N ALA A 323 13.54 12.21 5.59
CA ALA A 323 12.72 13.31 6.10
C ALA A 323 12.10 14.13 4.96
N LEU A 324 12.90 14.54 3.98
CA LEU A 324 12.44 15.27 2.79
C LEU A 324 11.48 14.43 1.94
N ALA A 325 11.76 13.13 1.84
CA ALA A 325 10.86 12.20 1.15
C ALA A 325 9.48 12.10 1.83
N GLN A 326 9.43 12.04 3.16
CA GLN A 326 8.18 12.05 3.93
C GLN A 326 7.43 13.38 3.81
N GLU A 327 8.11 14.52 3.78
CA GLU A 327 7.49 15.83 3.54
C GLU A 327 6.80 15.89 2.17
N ARG A 328 7.51 15.48 1.11
CA ARG A 328 6.93 15.39 -0.25
C ARG A 328 5.66 14.53 -0.28
N LEU A 329 5.68 13.37 0.40
CA LEU A 329 4.53 12.49 0.53
C LEU A 329 3.38 13.14 1.30
N TRP A 330 3.70 13.82 2.41
CA TRP A 330 2.71 14.49 3.26
C TRP A 330 1.97 15.59 2.51
N HIS A 331 2.68 16.39 1.73
CA HIS A 331 2.12 17.48 0.92
C HIS A 331 1.43 17.00 -0.37
N ASN A 332 1.28 15.68 -0.57
CA ASN A 332 0.64 15.10 -1.77
C ASN A 332 1.28 15.54 -3.09
N GLU A 333 2.58 15.79 -3.11
CA GLU A 333 3.28 16.21 -4.33
C GLU A 333 3.60 15.04 -5.27
N ASN A 334 3.54 13.81 -4.76
CA ASN A 334 3.84 12.58 -5.51
C ASN A 334 2.68 12.09 -6.37
N PHE A 335 3.03 11.34 -7.42
CA PHE A 335 2.13 10.43 -8.13
C PHE A 335 2.73 9.00 -8.10
N GLY A 336 2.01 8.04 -7.52
CA GLY A 336 2.57 6.71 -7.24
C GLY A 336 3.41 6.71 -5.96
N LYS A 337 4.55 6.03 -6.00
CA LYS A 337 5.42 5.77 -4.84
C LYS A 337 6.67 6.64 -4.85
N ILE A 338 7.11 7.02 -3.67
CA ILE A 338 8.44 7.56 -3.43
C ILE A 338 9.31 6.41 -2.90
N THR A 339 10.54 6.28 -3.42
CA THR A 339 11.48 5.24 -2.98
C THR A 339 12.70 5.85 -2.31
N LEU A 340 13.37 5.04 -1.48
CA LEU A 340 14.67 5.35 -0.88
C LEU A 340 15.72 4.42 -1.48
N ASN A 341 16.83 5.00 -1.90
CA ASN A 341 18.01 4.28 -2.34
C ASN A 341 18.87 3.94 -1.12
N ILE A 342 19.19 2.66 -0.95
CA ILE A 342 20.00 2.12 0.15
C ILE A 342 21.25 1.52 -0.46
N GLN A 343 22.42 2.06 -0.09
CA GLN A 343 23.72 1.70 -0.66
C GLN A 343 24.38 0.49 0.04
#